data_62ca0f497939eef4fcc46a0e5110c390
#
_entry.id   62ca0f497939eef4fcc46a0e5110c390
#
_cell.length_a   1.000
_cell.length_b   1.000
_cell.length_c   1.000
_cell.angle_alpha   90.00
_cell.angle_beta   90.00
_cell.angle_gamma   90.00
#
_symmetry.space_group_name_H-M   'P 1'
#
loop_
_entity.id
_entity.type
_entity.pdbx_description
1 polymer ?
#
loop_
_entity_poly.entity_id
_entity_poly.type
_entity_poly.pdbx_seq_one_letter_code
_entity_poly.pdbx_strand_id
1 'polypeptide(L)'
;MQECINYALSNNISIKKAQINTLSAHEDVLQSKAALLPSIDASTSQNIGYTPFQENGRASVANGYVENSIDKVYYNGNYGVNLNWTIWNGNRNKNLIKLNELTEQQAQADSAIQANSIQEQITQLYIQILYTKEALTVCQQSLATSKKNEQRALTMQQVGSISKADAAQLTAQRANDEYNLTATESNLRNYKRQLKQLLEITTDDEFDVASPETTDTPLQPIPSIANVYEQALQTRPEIAQQRLAIDASQVNIDIARAQQLPTIGVSAGVSTNTSSLSQNAWGTQLKNNFSVGAGVTVSIPIFDGRQSKTAINKANLARENNILQLQNLQTQLHSTIESYWIQAYNNQAKYQAAKANTQSQMTSYEMLSEQFQQGLKNIVELMTGKINLLQAQ
;
A
#
# COMPACT_ATOMS: atom_id res chain seq x y z
N MET A 1 -16.13 15.15 8.21
CA MET A 1 -14.86 14.73 7.54
C MET A 1 -13.94 14.00 8.51
N GLN A 2 -13.55 14.61 9.62
CA GLN A 2 -12.60 13.98 10.58
C GLN A 2 -13.08 12.64 11.15
N GLU A 3 -14.37 12.49 11.39
CA GLU A 3 -14.96 11.23 11.83
C GLU A 3 -14.81 10.13 10.78
N CYS A 4 -15.02 10.42 9.50
CA CYS A 4 -14.80 9.47 8.41
C CYS A 4 -13.33 9.03 8.34
N ILE A 5 -12.39 9.98 8.50
CA ILE A 5 -10.96 9.68 8.52
C ILE A 5 -10.64 8.77 9.71
N ASN A 6 -11.07 9.11 10.93
CA ASN A 6 -10.80 8.31 12.12
C ASN A 6 -11.41 6.91 12.02
N TYR A 7 -12.62 6.81 11.48
CA TYR A 7 -13.28 5.52 11.24
C TYR A 7 -12.50 4.65 10.25
N ALA A 8 -12.06 5.24 9.12
CA ALA A 8 -11.26 4.53 8.13
C ALA A 8 -9.91 4.09 8.67
N LEU A 9 -9.20 4.95 9.41
CA LEU A 9 -7.92 4.60 10.04
C LEU A 9 -8.03 3.38 10.97
N SER A 10 -9.19 3.18 11.59
CA SER A 10 -9.44 2.04 12.48
C SER A 10 -9.94 0.79 11.75
N ASN A 11 -10.65 0.94 10.62
CA ASN A 11 -11.41 -0.15 10.01
C ASN A 11 -10.93 -0.56 8.63
N ASN A 12 -10.26 0.32 7.88
CA ASN A 12 -9.87 0.06 6.49
C ASN A 12 -8.94 -1.14 6.38
N ILE A 13 -9.28 -2.06 5.48
CA ILE A 13 -8.56 -3.34 5.28
C ILE A 13 -7.14 -3.11 4.80
N SER A 14 -6.88 -2.09 3.96
CA SER A 14 -5.52 -1.80 3.45
C SER A 14 -4.59 -1.36 4.58
N ILE A 15 -5.09 -0.55 5.51
CA ILE A 15 -4.33 -0.12 6.70
C ILE A 15 -4.07 -1.33 7.62
N LYS A 16 -5.09 -2.17 7.88
CA LYS A 16 -4.92 -3.40 8.66
C LYS A 16 -3.90 -4.35 8.05
N LYS A 17 -3.89 -4.49 6.71
CA LYS A 17 -2.86 -5.28 6.00
C LYS A 17 -1.46 -4.69 6.20
N ALA A 18 -1.30 -3.38 6.11
CA ALA A 18 0.00 -2.72 6.35
C ALA A 18 0.47 -2.92 7.80
N GLN A 19 -0.43 -2.86 8.79
CA GLN A 19 -0.13 -3.19 10.18
C GLN A 19 0.28 -4.65 10.38
N ILE A 20 -0.39 -5.60 9.71
CA ILE A 20 0.00 -7.02 9.74
C ILE A 20 1.39 -7.21 9.12
N ASN A 21 1.73 -6.51 8.04
CA ASN A 21 3.08 -6.54 7.46
C ASN A 21 4.13 -6.03 8.45
N THR A 22 3.81 -4.99 9.24
CA THR A 22 4.71 -4.50 10.31
C THR A 22 4.90 -5.57 11.39
N LEU A 23 3.84 -6.27 11.80
CA LEU A 23 3.95 -7.38 12.75
C LEU A 23 4.78 -8.55 12.18
N SER A 24 4.61 -8.86 10.89
CA SER A 24 5.44 -9.88 10.21
C SER A 24 6.92 -9.48 10.21
N ALA A 25 7.24 -8.22 9.90
CA ALA A 25 8.61 -7.74 9.95
C ALA A 25 9.19 -7.77 11.38
N HIS A 26 8.36 -7.56 12.40
CA HIS A 26 8.76 -7.73 13.80
C HIS A 26 9.14 -9.18 14.12
N GLU A 27 8.38 -10.17 13.63
CA GLU A 27 8.72 -11.60 13.78
C GLU A 27 10.05 -11.93 13.08
N ASP A 28 10.35 -11.32 11.92
CA ASP A 28 11.64 -11.48 11.25
C ASP A 28 12.81 -10.92 12.10
N VAL A 29 12.58 -9.83 12.85
CA VAL A 29 13.56 -9.33 13.85
C VAL A 29 13.77 -10.35 14.96
N LEU A 30 12.69 -10.91 15.52
CA LEU A 30 12.79 -11.93 16.58
C LEU A 30 13.50 -13.17 16.07
N GLN A 31 13.18 -13.64 14.86
CA GLN A 31 13.86 -14.76 14.22
C GLN A 31 15.36 -14.49 14.02
N SER A 32 15.73 -13.30 13.57
CA SER A 32 17.14 -12.93 13.38
C SER A 32 17.91 -12.84 14.69
N LYS A 33 17.27 -12.40 15.79
CA LYS A 33 17.83 -12.45 17.13
C LYS A 33 18.00 -13.88 17.62
N ALA A 34 17.03 -14.75 17.35
CA ALA A 34 17.12 -16.17 17.68
C ALA A 34 18.24 -16.91 16.90
N ALA A 35 18.63 -16.41 15.71
CA ALA A 35 19.76 -16.96 14.94
C ALA A 35 21.14 -16.80 15.64
N LEU A 36 21.23 -16.04 16.73
CA LEU A 36 22.39 -16.01 17.62
C LEU A 36 22.44 -17.19 18.60
N LEU A 37 21.34 -17.91 18.78
CA LEU A 37 21.23 -19.07 19.66
C LEU A 37 21.53 -20.35 18.88
N PRO A 38 21.88 -21.47 19.57
CA PRO A 38 22.03 -22.75 18.91
C PRO A 38 20.67 -23.30 18.43
N SER A 39 20.69 -23.99 17.30
CA SER A 39 19.58 -24.82 16.83
C SER A 39 19.78 -26.25 17.29
N ILE A 40 18.69 -26.90 17.71
CA ILE A 40 18.67 -28.32 18.10
C ILE A 40 17.63 -29.01 17.25
N ASP A 41 18.04 -30.07 16.56
CA ASP A 41 17.16 -30.89 15.73
C ASP A 41 17.31 -32.36 16.08
N ALA A 42 16.21 -33.08 16.04
CA ALA A 42 16.19 -34.55 16.13
C ALA A 42 15.83 -35.13 14.77
N SER A 43 16.61 -36.10 14.33
CA SER A 43 16.40 -36.74 13.04
C SER A 43 16.42 -38.24 13.14
N THR A 44 15.61 -38.91 12.34
CA THR A 44 15.68 -40.36 12.11
C THR A 44 15.58 -40.61 10.62
N SER A 45 16.40 -41.51 10.12
CA SER A 45 16.30 -42.01 8.76
C SER A 45 16.25 -43.52 8.74
N GLN A 46 15.36 -44.07 7.95
CA GLN A 46 15.16 -45.50 7.77
C GLN A 46 15.36 -45.82 6.30
N ASN A 47 16.36 -46.64 6.01
CA ASN A 47 16.73 -46.95 4.63
C ASN A 47 16.65 -48.48 4.43
N ILE A 48 16.00 -48.90 3.36
CA ILE A 48 16.00 -50.28 2.85
C ILE A 48 16.81 -50.27 1.56
N GLY A 49 17.85 -51.09 1.52
CA GLY A 49 18.68 -51.26 0.34
C GLY A 49 18.58 -52.69 -0.20
N TYR A 50 18.74 -52.83 -1.52
CA TYR A 50 18.84 -54.10 -2.19
C TYR A 50 20.08 -54.12 -3.09
N THR A 51 20.98 -55.11 -2.85
CA THR A 51 22.24 -55.25 -3.58
C THR A 51 22.26 -56.59 -4.34
N PRO A 52 21.66 -56.69 -5.53
CA PRO A 52 21.43 -57.96 -6.25
C PRO A 52 22.70 -58.69 -6.67
N PHE A 53 23.78 -57.97 -6.88
CA PHE A 53 25.06 -58.51 -7.42
C PHE A 53 26.17 -58.60 -6.39
N GLN A 54 25.87 -58.43 -5.09
CA GLN A 54 26.87 -58.54 -4.04
C GLN A 54 27.17 -60.02 -3.76
N GLU A 55 28.41 -60.39 -3.95
CA GLU A 55 28.96 -61.70 -3.58
C GLU A 55 29.34 -61.70 -2.08
N ASN A 56 29.62 -62.91 -1.54
CA ASN A 56 30.03 -63.04 -0.14
C ASN A 56 31.19 -62.10 0.23
N GLY A 57 30.99 -61.30 1.26
CA GLY A 57 32.02 -60.37 1.75
C GLY A 57 33.08 -61.11 2.56
N ARG A 58 34.34 -60.66 2.46
CA ARG A 58 35.43 -61.13 3.33
C ARG A 58 35.79 -60.00 4.30
N ALA A 59 35.56 -60.23 5.59
CA ALA A 59 36.04 -59.30 6.62
C ALA A 59 37.46 -59.71 7.06
N SER A 60 38.41 -58.78 7.01
CA SER A 60 39.74 -58.98 7.53
C SER A 60 39.73 -58.98 9.05
N VAL A 61 40.23 -60.04 9.66
CA VAL A 61 40.43 -60.17 11.10
C VAL A 61 41.94 -60.34 11.37
N ALA A 62 42.38 -60.12 12.62
CA ALA A 62 43.80 -60.09 12.98
C ALA A 62 44.61 -61.34 12.53
N ASN A 63 43.98 -62.46 12.31
CA ASN A 63 44.64 -63.73 11.89
C ASN A 63 44.03 -64.37 10.64
N GLY A 64 43.43 -63.58 9.72
CA GLY A 64 42.88 -64.09 8.47
C GLY A 64 41.64 -63.41 7.96
N TYR A 65 40.86 -64.09 7.16
CA TYR A 65 39.59 -63.63 6.62
C TYR A 65 38.45 -64.52 7.10
N VAL A 66 37.34 -63.85 7.48
CA VAL A 66 36.07 -64.55 7.76
C VAL A 66 35.12 -64.24 6.59
N GLU A 67 34.62 -65.31 5.98
CA GLU A 67 33.56 -65.16 4.97
C GLU A 67 32.24 -64.88 5.69
N ASN A 68 31.60 -63.83 5.27
CA ASN A 68 30.32 -63.38 5.83
C ASN A 68 29.25 -63.46 4.74
N SER A 69 28.16 -64.14 5.00
CA SER A 69 26.97 -64.10 4.15
C SER A 69 26.31 -62.76 4.32
N ILE A 70 26.16 -62.03 3.22
CA ILE A 70 25.54 -60.71 3.22
C ILE A 70 24.12 -60.88 2.69
N ASP A 71 23.14 -60.47 3.50
CA ASP A 71 21.76 -60.38 3.02
C ASP A 71 21.66 -59.38 1.87
N LYS A 72 21.09 -59.81 0.74
CA LYS A 72 20.89 -58.93 -0.42
C LYS A 72 19.94 -57.79 -0.14
N VAL A 73 19.02 -57.94 0.80
CA VAL A 73 18.14 -56.90 1.31
C VAL A 73 18.62 -56.51 2.69
N TYR A 74 18.89 -55.26 2.88
CA TYR A 74 19.31 -54.74 4.19
C TYR A 74 18.51 -53.53 4.60
N TYR A 75 18.34 -53.36 5.88
CA TYR A 75 17.67 -52.26 6.50
C TYR A 75 18.67 -51.53 7.42
N ASN A 76 18.73 -50.20 7.31
CA ASN A 76 19.53 -49.35 8.18
C ASN A 76 18.66 -48.24 8.79
N GLY A 77 18.70 -48.10 10.08
CA GLY A 77 18.09 -47.01 10.84
C GLY A 77 19.17 -46.10 11.45
N ASN A 78 19.06 -44.81 11.26
CA ASN A 78 19.88 -43.82 11.94
C ASN A 78 19.01 -42.94 12.81
N TYR A 79 19.46 -42.62 13.98
CA TYR A 79 18.76 -41.83 14.98
C TYR A 79 19.75 -40.80 15.53
N GLY A 80 19.39 -39.53 15.59
CA GLY A 80 20.31 -38.51 16.08
C GLY A 80 19.60 -37.28 16.63
N VAL A 81 20.26 -36.62 17.55
CA VAL A 81 19.96 -35.26 17.98
C VAL A 81 21.21 -34.43 17.78
N ASN A 82 21.08 -33.36 17.03
CA ASN A 82 22.18 -32.49 16.63
C ASN A 82 21.96 -31.08 17.18
N LEU A 83 23.03 -30.46 17.63
CA LEU A 83 23.11 -29.05 18.00
C LEU A 83 24.06 -28.36 17.04
N ASN A 84 23.61 -27.27 16.43
CA ASN A 84 24.43 -26.41 15.58
C ASN A 84 24.37 -24.97 16.08
N TRP A 85 25.52 -24.35 16.24
CA TRP A 85 25.63 -23.00 16.73
C TRP A 85 26.72 -22.22 16.00
N THR A 86 26.33 -21.14 15.34
CA THR A 86 27.28 -20.20 14.75
C THR A 86 27.65 -19.15 15.78
N ILE A 87 28.83 -19.28 16.39
CA ILE A 87 29.33 -18.36 17.41
C ILE A 87 29.73 -17.02 16.79
N TRP A 88 30.39 -17.08 15.62
CA TRP A 88 30.84 -15.89 14.92
C TRP A 88 30.92 -16.11 13.40
N ASN A 89 30.48 -15.12 12.62
CA ASN A 89 30.48 -15.16 11.15
C ASN A 89 30.78 -13.78 10.57
N GLY A 90 31.82 -13.13 11.07
CA GLY A 90 32.18 -11.78 10.64
C GLY A 90 31.14 -10.71 10.98
N ASN A 91 30.37 -10.90 12.06
CA ASN A 91 29.23 -10.07 12.46
C ASN A 91 28.03 -10.11 11.49
N ARG A 92 27.99 -11.03 10.53
CA ARG A 92 26.88 -11.14 9.59
C ARG A 92 25.51 -11.26 10.30
N ASN A 93 25.38 -12.12 11.32
CA ASN A 93 24.13 -12.29 12.07
C ASN A 93 23.74 -11.00 12.80
N LYS A 94 24.69 -10.25 13.41
CA LYS A 94 24.41 -8.97 14.04
C LYS A 94 23.93 -7.92 13.01
N ASN A 95 24.53 -7.90 11.84
CA ASN A 95 24.12 -7.00 10.77
C ASN A 95 22.75 -7.41 10.18
N LEU A 96 22.42 -8.70 10.12
CA LEU A 96 21.09 -9.17 9.74
C LEU A 96 20.00 -8.70 10.74
N ILE A 97 20.28 -8.72 12.03
CA ILE A 97 19.37 -8.16 13.05
C ILE A 97 19.13 -6.68 12.75
N LYS A 98 20.21 -5.91 12.57
CA LYS A 98 20.10 -4.47 12.25
C LYS A 98 19.36 -4.22 10.95
N LEU A 99 19.57 -5.05 9.92
CA LEU A 99 18.83 -4.96 8.66
C LEU A 99 17.34 -5.20 8.86
N ASN A 100 16.97 -6.23 9.63
CA ASN A 100 15.57 -6.54 9.91
C ASN A 100 14.91 -5.46 10.78
N GLU A 101 15.63 -4.87 11.74
CA GLU A 101 15.14 -3.72 12.52
C GLU A 101 14.87 -2.50 11.63
N LEU A 102 15.72 -2.23 10.64
CA LEU A 102 15.48 -1.18 9.63
C LEU A 102 14.31 -1.52 8.72
N THR A 103 14.16 -2.79 8.34
CA THR A 103 13.02 -3.28 7.53
C THR A 103 11.70 -3.16 8.28
N GLU A 104 11.68 -3.44 9.59
CA GLU A 104 10.51 -3.20 10.45
C GLU A 104 10.15 -1.70 10.49
N GLN A 105 11.12 -0.81 10.62
CA GLN A 105 10.89 0.63 10.57
C GLN A 105 10.38 1.09 9.20
N GLN A 106 10.86 0.49 8.10
CA GLN A 106 10.32 0.73 6.76
C GLN A 106 8.86 0.30 6.66
N ALA A 107 8.50 -0.88 7.18
CA ALA A 107 7.12 -1.35 7.20
C ALA A 107 6.20 -0.44 8.04
N GLN A 108 6.71 0.16 9.13
CA GLN A 108 5.98 1.19 9.90
C GLN A 108 5.76 2.46 9.06
N ALA A 109 6.78 2.91 8.33
CA ALA A 109 6.67 4.06 7.42
C ALA A 109 5.68 3.77 6.27
N ASP A 110 5.69 2.55 5.71
CA ASP A 110 4.73 2.12 4.69
C ASP A 110 3.29 2.13 5.22
N SER A 111 3.07 1.73 6.47
CA SER A 111 1.76 1.83 7.12
C SER A 111 1.29 3.29 7.25
N ALA A 112 2.21 4.21 7.57
CA ALA A 112 1.90 5.64 7.62
C ALA A 112 1.62 6.23 6.23
N ILE A 113 2.35 5.81 5.19
CA ILE A 113 2.09 6.19 3.79
C ILE A 113 0.70 5.73 3.37
N GLN A 114 0.34 4.49 3.69
CA GLN A 114 -0.98 3.95 3.38
C GLN A 114 -2.10 4.71 4.10
N ALA A 115 -1.90 5.07 5.38
CA ALA A 115 -2.85 5.87 6.15
C ALA A 115 -3.04 7.26 5.53
N ASN A 116 -1.96 7.94 5.13
CA ASN A 116 -2.03 9.23 4.45
C ASN A 116 -2.76 9.13 3.11
N SER A 117 -2.51 8.09 2.32
CA SER A 117 -3.19 7.86 1.04
C SER A 117 -4.70 7.69 1.21
N ILE A 118 -5.14 6.90 2.20
CA ILE A 118 -6.57 6.72 2.50
C ILE A 118 -7.19 8.03 2.99
N GLN A 119 -6.50 8.77 3.83
CA GLN A 119 -6.97 10.09 4.29
C GLN A 119 -7.16 11.08 3.13
N GLU A 120 -6.22 11.09 2.18
CA GLU A 120 -6.31 11.93 0.98
C GLU A 120 -7.51 11.53 0.12
N GLN A 121 -7.70 10.23 -0.16
CA GLN A 121 -8.83 9.73 -0.94
C GLN A 121 -10.17 10.05 -0.29
N ILE A 122 -10.29 9.90 1.04
CA ILE A 122 -11.50 10.27 1.79
C ILE A 122 -11.76 11.76 1.66
N THR A 123 -10.72 12.59 1.81
CA THR A 123 -10.84 14.05 1.71
C THR A 123 -11.34 14.47 0.33
N GLN A 124 -10.76 13.89 -0.73
CA GLN A 124 -11.17 14.16 -2.12
C GLN A 124 -12.63 13.77 -2.36
N LEU A 125 -13.03 12.56 -1.96
CA LEU A 125 -14.41 12.09 -2.12
C LEU A 125 -15.39 12.90 -1.28
N TYR A 126 -15.01 13.28 -0.07
CA TYR A 126 -15.85 14.11 0.80
C TYR A 126 -16.14 15.46 0.15
N ILE A 127 -15.11 16.13 -0.36
CA ILE A 127 -15.25 17.41 -1.08
C ILE A 127 -16.09 17.23 -2.35
N GLN A 128 -15.88 16.15 -3.11
CA GLN A 128 -16.66 15.83 -4.30
C GLN A 128 -18.14 15.59 -4.00
N ILE A 129 -18.46 14.94 -2.87
CA ILE A 129 -19.85 14.77 -2.41
C ILE A 129 -20.48 16.12 -2.05
N LEU A 130 -19.77 16.98 -1.33
CA LEU A 130 -20.26 18.31 -0.99
C LEU A 130 -20.54 19.15 -2.23
N TYR A 131 -19.59 19.19 -3.16
CA TYR A 131 -19.76 19.89 -4.43
C TYR A 131 -20.98 19.36 -5.20
N THR A 132 -21.13 18.05 -5.30
CA THR A 132 -22.25 17.42 -6.03
C THR A 132 -23.61 17.67 -5.34
N LYS A 133 -23.64 17.78 -4.01
CA LYS A 133 -24.86 18.17 -3.27
C LYS A 133 -25.31 19.59 -3.61
N GLU A 134 -24.36 20.54 -3.66
CA GLU A 134 -24.68 21.91 -4.07
C GLU A 134 -25.14 21.96 -5.53
N ALA A 135 -24.44 21.27 -6.44
CA ALA A 135 -24.84 21.13 -7.83
C ALA A 135 -26.24 20.51 -7.99
N LEU A 136 -26.61 19.53 -7.14
CA LEU A 136 -27.94 18.95 -7.11
C LEU A 136 -29.01 19.98 -6.74
N THR A 137 -28.75 20.83 -5.75
CA THR A 137 -29.66 21.93 -5.36
C THR A 137 -29.86 22.91 -6.52
N VAL A 138 -28.79 23.28 -7.21
CA VAL A 138 -28.86 24.15 -8.42
C VAL A 138 -29.69 23.48 -9.53
N CYS A 139 -29.46 22.19 -9.82
CA CYS A 139 -30.23 21.44 -10.83
C CYS A 139 -31.73 21.35 -10.46
N GLN A 140 -32.07 21.14 -9.19
CA GLN A 140 -33.46 21.14 -8.70
C GLN A 140 -34.12 22.49 -8.91
N GLN A 141 -33.46 23.59 -8.56
CA GLN A 141 -33.96 24.96 -8.78
C GLN A 141 -34.12 25.27 -10.27
N SER A 142 -33.14 24.85 -11.11
CA SER A 142 -33.19 25.02 -12.57
C SER A 142 -34.40 24.28 -13.16
N LEU A 143 -34.61 23.02 -12.78
CA LEU A 143 -35.76 22.23 -13.26
C LEU A 143 -37.08 22.83 -12.81
N ALA A 144 -37.19 23.29 -11.55
CA ALA A 144 -38.40 23.96 -11.05
C ALA A 144 -38.73 25.22 -11.86
N THR A 145 -37.69 26.01 -12.22
CA THR A 145 -37.81 27.19 -13.07
C THR A 145 -38.24 26.82 -14.48
N SER A 146 -37.62 25.79 -15.10
CA SER A 146 -38.00 25.34 -16.44
C SER A 146 -39.43 24.81 -16.51
N LYS A 147 -39.89 24.06 -15.48
CA LYS A 147 -41.29 23.62 -15.42
C LYS A 147 -42.26 24.80 -15.42
N LYS A 148 -41.98 25.86 -14.65
CA LYS A 148 -42.80 27.09 -14.64
C LYS A 148 -42.79 27.77 -16.03
N ASN A 149 -41.61 27.88 -16.65
CA ASN A 149 -41.47 28.52 -17.96
C ASN A 149 -42.20 27.71 -19.07
N GLU A 150 -42.07 26.37 -19.06
CA GLU A 150 -42.80 25.49 -19.99
C GLU A 150 -44.32 25.63 -19.86
N GLN A 151 -44.82 25.54 -18.63
CA GLN A 151 -46.27 25.67 -18.37
C GLN A 151 -46.80 27.01 -18.89
N ARG A 152 -46.07 28.09 -18.64
CA ARG A 152 -46.39 29.43 -19.13
C ARG A 152 -46.37 29.48 -20.67
N ALA A 153 -45.34 28.97 -21.29
CA ALA A 153 -45.22 28.93 -22.77
C ALA A 153 -46.36 28.16 -23.40
N LEU A 154 -46.76 27.03 -22.85
CA LEU A 154 -47.90 26.26 -23.33
C LEU A 154 -49.22 27.08 -23.27
N THR A 155 -49.42 27.84 -22.16
CA THR A 155 -50.57 28.75 -22.04
C THR A 155 -50.50 29.88 -23.05
N MET A 156 -49.36 30.51 -23.25
CA MET A 156 -49.17 31.59 -24.24
C MET A 156 -49.35 31.10 -25.69
N GLN A 157 -48.92 29.86 -25.99
CA GLN A 157 -49.13 29.22 -27.28
C GLN A 157 -50.60 28.95 -27.55
N GLN A 158 -51.39 28.52 -26.53
CA GLN A 158 -52.83 28.28 -26.66
C GLN A 158 -53.62 29.56 -27.03
N VAL A 159 -53.19 30.72 -26.50
CA VAL A 159 -53.79 32.01 -26.81
C VAL A 159 -53.14 32.69 -28.02
N GLY A 160 -52.22 32.02 -28.73
CA GLY A 160 -51.60 32.50 -29.97
C GLY A 160 -50.52 33.56 -29.74
N SER A 161 -50.05 33.78 -28.52
CA SER A 161 -49.07 34.82 -28.18
C SER A 161 -47.61 34.42 -28.50
N ILE A 162 -47.31 33.12 -28.59
CA ILE A 162 -46.00 32.61 -29.02
C ILE A 162 -46.13 31.50 -30.01
N SER A 163 -45.09 31.19 -30.77
CA SER A 163 -45.07 30.10 -31.77
C SER A 163 -45.01 28.70 -31.13
N LYS A 164 -45.47 27.69 -31.89
CA LYS A 164 -45.25 26.28 -31.47
C LYS A 164 -43.78 25.91 -31.31
N ALA A 165 -42.90 26.54 -32.13
CA ALA A 165 -41.47 26.32 -32.07
C ALA A 165 -40.90 26.84 -30.75
N ASP A 166 -41.33 28.01 -30.29
CA ASP A 166 -40.88 28.58 -29.00
C ASP A 166 -41.35 27.74 -27.80
N ALA A 167 -42.61 27.25 -27.83
CA ALA A 167 -43.11 26.36 -26.79
C ALA A 167 -42.32 25.02 -26.74
N ALA A 168 -42.05 24.43 -27.91
CA ALA A 168 -41.28 23.20 -28.04
C ALA A 168 -39.83 23.37 -27.52
N GLN A 169 -39.22 24.56 -27.70
CA GLN A 169 -37.89 24.89 -27.19
C GLN A 169 -37.86 24.90 -25.66
N LEU A 170 -38.89 25.43 -24.97
CA LEU A 170 -38.97 25.39 -23.50
C LEU A 170 -39.27 24.00 -22.99
N THR A 171 -40.03 23.18 -23.71
CA THR A 171 -40.22 21.76 -23.38
C THR A 171 -38.92 20.99 -23.49
N ALA A 172 -38.10 21.23 -24.53
CA ALA A 172 -36.80 20.62 -24.68
C ALA A 172 -35.84 21.06 -23.56
N GLN A 173 -35.88 22.34 -23.16
CA GLN A 173 -35.05 22.82 -22.02
C GLN A 173 -35.44 22.15 -20.70
N ARG A 174 -36.74 22.01 -20.40
CA ARG A 174 -37.21 21.27 -19.21
C ARG A 174 -36.73 19.83 -19.21
N ALA A 175 -36.82 19.13 -20.35
CA ALA A 175 -36.36 17.76 -20.48
C ALA A 175 -34.84 17.62 -20.29
N ASN A 176 -34.07 18.61 -20.79
CA ASN A 176 -32.62 18.66 -20.57
C ASN A 176 -32.27 18.90 -19.07
N ASP A 177 -32.99 19.78 -18.41
CA ASP A 177 -32.77 20.03 -16.95
C ASP A 177 -33.16 18.78 -16.11
N GLU A 178 -34.18 18.02 -16.50
CA GLU A 178 -34.56 16.78 -15.86
C GLU A 178 -33.50 15.68 -16.06
N TYR A 179 -32.92 15.60 -17.25
CA TYR A 179 -31.77 14.73 -17.51
C TYR A 179 -30.57 15.10 -16.64
N ASN A 180 -30.20 16.39 -16.55
CA ASN A 180 -29.09 16.87 -15.75
C ASN A 180 -29.32 16.61 -14.25
N LEU A 181 -30.54 16.76 -13.75
CA LEU A 181 -30.88 16.40 -12.37
C LEU A 181 -30.63 14.92 -12.12
N THR A 182 -31.18 14.04 -12.97
CA THR A 182 -31.02 12.59 -12.82
C THR A 182 -29.55 12.17 -12.89
N ALA A 183 -28.77 12.76 -13.79
CA ALA A 183 -27.32 12.51 -13.91
C ALA A 183 -26.57 12.93 -12.64
N THR A 184 -26.89 14.11 -12.08
CA THR A 184 -26.27 14.63 -10.86
C THR A 184 -26.63 13.76 -9.64
N GLU A 185 -27.86 13.31 -9.52
CA GLU A 185 -28.29 12.36 -8.48
C GLU A 185 -27.55 11.03 -8.57
N SER A 186 -27.36 10.52 -9.80
CA SER A 186 -26.60 9.30 -10.03
C SER A 186 -25.14 9.44 -9.62
N ASN A 187 -24.51 10.58 -9.96
CA ASN A 187 -23.13 10.88 -9.56
C ASN A 187 -23.00 10.98 -8.03
N LEU A 188 -23.94 11.66 -7.37
CA LEU A 188 -23.93 11.76 -5.91
C LEU A 188 -24.01 10.39 -5.24
N ARG A 189 -24.92 9.53 -5.71
CA ARG A 189 -25.03 8.13 -5.23
C ARG A 189 -23.73 7.35 -5.44
N ASN A 190 -23.09 7.52 -6.58
CA ASN A 190 -21.84 6.84 -6.89
C ASN A 190 -20.68 7.30 -5.97
N TYR A 191 -20.52 8.61 -5.72
CA TYR A 191 -19.50 9.13 -4.81
C TYR A 191 -19.75 8.67 -3.36
N LYS A 192 -21.01 8.68 -2.91
CA LYS A 192 -21.35 8.13 -1.59
C LYS A 192 -21.01 6.64 -1.49
N ARG A 193 -21.28 5.85 -2.56
CA ARG A 193 -20.90 4.42 -2.61
C ARG A 193 -19.39 4.24 -2.52
N GLN A 194 -18.59 5.04 -3.25
CA GLN A 194 -17.13 4.99 -3.19
C GLN A 194 -16.62 5.34 -1.80
N LEU A 195 -17.20 6.34 -1.13
CA LEU A 195 -16.82 6.68 0.23
C LEU A 195 -17.18 5.56 1.22
N LYS A 196 -18.39 4.96 1.12
CA LYS A 196 -18.76 3.77 1.91
C LYS A 196 -17.76 2.63 1.73
N GLN A 197 -17.28 2.40 0.51
CA GLN A 197 -16.27 1.37 0.22
C GLN A 197 -14.94 1.66 0.92
N LEU A 198 -14.45 2.90 0.92
CA LEU A 198 -13.22 3.26 1.65
C LEU A 198 -13.38 3.14 3.17
N LEU A 199 -14.59 3.35 3.67
CA LEU A 199 -14.94 3.20 5.07
C LEU A 199 -15.24 1.74 5.45
N GLU A 200 -15.25 0.80 4.50
CA GLU A 200 -15.63 -0.62 4.71
C GLU A 200 -17.05 -0.77 5.27
N ILE A 201 -17.95 0.15 4.92
CA ILE A 201 -19.36 0.10 5.34
C ILE A 201 -20.14 -0.71 4.31
N THR A 202 -20.66 -1.87 4.71
CA THR A 202 -21.42 -2.79 3.85
C THR A 202 -22.92 -2.78 4.13
N THR A 203 -23.37 -2.00 5.12
CA THR A 203 -24.80 -1.90 5.46
C THR A 203 -25.56 -1.10 4.42
N ASP A 204 -26.84 -1.45 4.21
CA ASP A 204 -27.75 -0.73 3.30
C ASP A 204 -28.37 0.54 3.93
N ASP A 205 -27.97 0.90 5.14
CA ASP A 205 -28.44 2.10 5.83
C ASP A 205 -28.15 3.37 5.00
N GLU A 206 -29.06 4.33 5.10
CA GLU A 206 -28.90 5.64 4.49
C GLU A 206 -27.61 6.29 5.02
N PHE A 207 -26.65 6.44 4.12
CA PHE A 207 -25.39 7.09 4.40
C PHE A 207 -25.40 8.50 3.83
N ASP A 208 -25.14 9.48 4.68
CA ASP A 208 -24.98 10.86 4.24
C ASP A 208 -23.79 11.54 4.92
N VAL A 209 -23.32 12.60 4.28
CA VAL A 209 -22.17 13.41 4.73
C VAL A 209 -22.69 14.73 5.25
N ALA A 210 -22.28 15.11 6.45
CA ALA A 210 -22.63 16.41 7.02
C ALA A 210 -22.04 17.54 6.15
N SER A 211 -22.88 18.48 5.73
CA SER A 211 -22.42 19.71 5.10
C SER A 211 -21.93 20.67 6.18
N PRO A 212 -20.70 21.20 6.08
CA PRO A 212 -20.26 22.24 7.00
C PRO A 212 -21.14 23.48 6.82
N GLU A 213 -21.42 24.16 7.91
CA GLU A 213 -22.03 25.50 7.82
C GLU A 213 -21.07 26.41 7.05
N THR A 214 -21.51 26.91 5.90
CA THR A 214 -20.76 27.85 5.08
C THR A 214 -20.75 29.21 5.78
N THR A 215 -19.76 29.43 6.61
CA THR A 215 -19.41 30.78 7.07
C THR A 215 -18.53 31.43 6.03
N ASP A 216 -18.82 32.70 5.69
CA ASP A 216 -17.96 33.55 4.82
C ASP A 216 -16.64 33.83 5.57
N THR A 217 -15.82 32.78 5.74
CA THR A 217 -14.53 32.87 6.41
C THR A 217 -13.53 33.54 5.45
N PRO A 218 -12.81 34.59 5.88
CA PRO A 218 -11.80 35.19 5.04
C PRO A 218 -10.78 34.16 4.57
N LEU A 219 -10.43 34.21 3.29
CA LEU A 219 -9.42 33.33 2.72
C LEU A 219 -8.08 33.49 3.47
N GLN A 220 -7.54 32.41 3.99
CA GLN A 220 -6.27 32.43 4.70
C GLN A 220 -5.11 32.65 3.72
N PRO A 221 -4.04 33.38 4.13
CA PRO A 221 -2.84 33.50 3.30
C PRO A 221 -2.19 32.15 3.07
N ILE A 222 -1.82 31.89 1.82
CA ILE A 222 -1.13 30.65 1.44
C ILE A 222 0.33 30.75 1.92
N PRO A 223 0.86 29.74 2.67
CA PRO A 223 2.25 29.75 3.13
C PRO A 223 3.21 29.68 1.93
N SER A 224 4.46 30.12 2.12
CA SER A 224 5.47 30.07 1.06
C SER A 224 5.85 28.63 0.69
N ILE A 225 6.17 28.42 -0.59
CA ILE A 225 6.59 27.09 -1.10
C ILE A 225 7.77 26.56 -0.27
N ALA A 226 8.76 27.42 0.06
CA ALA A 226 9.94 27.02 0.82
C ALA A 226 9.59 26.45 2.20
N ASN A 227 8.71 27.10 2.95
CA ASN A 227 8.29 26.63 4.27
C ASN A 227 7.54 25.31 4.21
N VAL A 228 6.63 25.17 3.23
CA VAL A 228 5.87 23.91 3.04
C VAL A 228 6.80 22.77 2.65
N TYR A 229 7.77 23.02 1.77
CA TYR A 229 8.73 22.02 1.33
C TYR A 229 9.65 21.58 2.47
N GLU A 230 10.19 22.50 3.25
CA GLU A 230 11.05 22.18 4.39
C GLU A 230 10.31 21.34 5.43
N GLN A 231 9.08 21.71 5.76
CA GLN A 231 8.23 20.93 6.66
C GLN A 231 7.93 19.53 6.08
N ALA A 232 7.62 19.45 4.79
CA ALA A 232 7.34 18.17 4.13
C ALA A 232 8.55 17.22 4.14
N LEU A 233 9.78 17.73 3.98
CA LEU A 233 11.01 16.92 4.08
C LEU A 233 11.23 16.31 5.46
N GLN A 234 10.66 16.91 6.51
CA GLN A 234 10.77 16.41 7.89
C GLN A 234 9.62 15.48 8.27
N THR A 235 8.41 15.73 7.75
CA THR A 235 7.20 15.04 8.22
C THR A 235 6.68 13.94 7.28
N ARG A 236 7.07 13.96 6.00
CA ARG A 236 6.55 12.97 5.04
C ARG A 236 7.16 11.58 5.26
N PRO A 237 6.32 10.55 5.47
CA PRO A 237 6.80 9.19 5.73
C PRO A 237 7.52 8.57 4.53
N GLU A 238 7.23 8.99 3.29
CA GLU A 238 7.94 8.54 2.09
C GLU A 238 9.43 8.93 2.11
N ILE A 239 9.73 10.13 2.62
CA ILE A 239 11.11 10.60 2.78
C ILE A 239 11.83 9.81 3.88
N ALA A 240 11.14 9.56 4.99
CA ALA A 240 11.67 8.75 6.09
C ALA A 240 11.95 7.31 5.63
N GLN A 241 11.02 6.68 4.93
CA GLN A 241 11.16 5.34 4.37
C GLN A 241 12.37 5.24 3.42
N GLN A 242 12.56 6.21 2.52
CA GLN A 242 13.70 6.20 1.60
C GLN A 242 15.05 6.42 2.30
N ARG A 243 15.10 7.20 3.39
CA ARG A 243 16.29 7.32 4.23
C ARG A 243 16.62 5.98 4.91
N LEU A 244 15.63 5.29 5.46
CA LEU A 244 15.79 3.95 6.02
C LEU A 244 16.29 2.94 4.97
N ALA A 245 15.86 3.05 3.71
CA ALA A 245 16.34 2.23 2.61
C ALA A 245 17.84 2.46 2.32
N ILE A 246 18.32 3.70 2.44
CA ILE A 246 19.76 4.03 2.32
C ILE A 246 20.54 3.40 3.48
N ASP A 247 20.03 3.51 4.71
CA ASP A 247 20.66 2.93 5.90
C ASP A 247 20.69 1.39 5.83
N ALA A 248 19.60 0.76 5.39
CA ALA A 248 19.52 -0.68 5.12
C ALA A 248 20.55 -1.11 4.06
N SER A 249 20.74 -0.30 3.02
CA SER A 249 21.75 -0.57 1.99
C SER A 249 23.18 -0.50 2.54
N GLN A 250 23.44 0.40 3.50
CA GLN A 250 24.74 0.44 4.17
C GLN A 250 24.98 -0.84 4.99
N VAL A 251 23.98 -1.33 5.69
CA VAL A 251 24.06 -2.61 6.43
C VAL A 251 24.26 -3.79 5.47
N ASN A 252 23.64 -3.78 4.28
CA ASN A 252 23.85 -4.79 3.27
C ASN A 252 25.30 -4.83 2.75
N ILE A 253 25.98 -3.67 2.66
CA ILE A 253 27.41 -3.61 2.36
C ILE A 253 28.22 -4.33 3.45
N ASP A 254 27.88 -4.10 4.72
CA ASP A 254 28.57 -4.72 5.85
C ASP A 254 28.31 -6.24 5.92
N ILE A 255 27.10 -6.69 5.56
CA ILE A 255 26.77 -8.10 5.37
C ILE A 255 27.61 -8.73 4.23
N ALA A 256 27.76 -8.02 3.12
CA ALA A 256 28.57 -8.50 2.01
C ALA A 256 30.07 -8.59 2.39
N ARG A 257 30.57 -7.61 3.14
CA ARG A 257 31.94 -7.64 3.68
C ARG A 257 32.20 -8.80 4.64
N ALA A 258 31.19 -9.17 5.43
CA ALA A 258 31.26 -10.29 6.36
C ALA A 258 31.58 -11.62 5.67
N GLN A 259 31.26 -11.76 4.36
CA GLN A 259 31.60 -12.96 3.58
C GLN A 259 33.12 -13.20 3.40
N GLN A 260 33.93 -12.16 3.60
CA GLN A 260 35.38 -12.26 3.52
C GLN A 260 36.04 -12.62 4.87
N LEU A 261 35.24 -12.66 5.94
CA LEU A 261 35.73 -12.92 7.30
C LEU A 261 35.54 -14.41 7.66
N PRO A 262 36.36 -14.94 8.57
CA PRO A 262 36.20 -16.30 9.07
C PRO A 262 34.81 -16.53 9.68
N THR A 263 34.38 -17.79 9.68
CA THR A 263 33.18 -18.24 10.44
C THR A 263 33.59 -19.28 11.47
N ILE A 264 33.03 -19.16 12.67
CA ILE A 264 33.30 -20.08 13.78
C ILE A 264 31.97 -20.72 14.15
N GLY A 265 31.88 -22.03 13.99
CA GLY A 265 30.71 -22.83 14.36
C GLY A 265 31.06 -23.87 15.41
N VAL A 266 30.09 -24.18 16.22
CA VAL A 266 30.13 -25.30 17.17
C VAL A 266 29.03 -26.27 16.76
N SER A 267 29.36 -27.55 16.70
CA SER A 267 28.41 -28.63 16.55
C SER A 267 28.56 -29.62 17.69
N ALA A 268 27.46 -30.15 18.18
CA ALA A 268 27.44 -31.25 19.12
C ALA A 268 26.28 -32.17 18.78
N GLY A 269 26.41 -33.42 19.09
CA GLY A 269 25.32 -34.35 18.80
C GLY A 269 25.48 -35.70 19.49
N VAL A 270 24.35 -36.34 19.58
CA VAL A 270 24.26 -37.74 19.99
C VAL A 270 23.63 -38.52 18.84
N SER A 271 24.19 -39.65 18.51
CA SER A 271 23.65 -40.49 17.44
C SER A 271 23.76 -41.97 17.76
N THR A 272 22.93 -42.75 17.14
CA THR A 272 23.03 -44.23 17.15
C THR A 272 22.44 -44.78 15.84
N ASN A 273 22.85 -45.97 15.50
CA ASN A 273 22.36 -46.60 14.29
C ASN A 273 22.07 -48.09 14.51
N THR A 274 21.19 -48.58 13.66
CA THR A 274 20.81 -50.03 13.62
C THR A 274 20.94 -50.53 12.18
N SER A 275 21.29 -51.81 12.05
CA SER A 275 21.37 -52.45 10.75
C SER A 275 20.84 -53.89 10.83
N SER A 276 20.10 -54.33 9.80
CA SER A 276 19.68 -55.73 9.69
C SER A 276 20.84 -56.70 9.42
N LEU A 277 21.98 -56.16 8.97
CA LEU A 277 23.19 -56.95 8.75
C LEU A 277 23.92 -57.28 10.08
N SER A 278 23.53 -56.66 11.17
CA SER A 278 24.06 -56.99 12.51
C SER A 278 23.27 -58.12 13.15
N GLN A 279 23.97 -59.10 13.71
CA GLN A 279 23.35 -60.20 14.42
C GLN A 279 22.81 -59.80 15.82
N ASN A 280 23.16 -58.62 16.30
CA ASN A 280 22.70 -58.10 17.60
C ASN A 280 21.23 -57.69 17.53
N ALA A 281 20.49 -57.95 18.61
CA ALA A 281 19.12 -57.45 18.74
C ALA A 281 19.09 -55.92 18.64
N TRP A 282 17.99 -55.35 18.10
CA TRP A 282 17.83 -53.93 17.82
C TRP A 282 18.19 -53.05 19.04
N GLY A 283 17.69 -53.36 20.25
CA GLY A 283 18.01 -52.59 21.47
C GLY A 283 19.49 -52.66 21.86
N THR A 284 20.18 -53.76 21.58
CA THR A 284 21.62 -53.94 21.82
C THR A 284 22.41 -53.07 20.82
N GLN A 285 21.99 -52.98 19.56
CA GLN A 285 22.62 -52.12 18.57
C GLN A 285 22.49 -50.66 18.94
N LEU A 286 21.30 -50.21 19.36
CA LEU A 286 21.09 -48.84 19.83
C LEU A 286 22.06 -48.43 20.94
N LYS A 287 22.30 -49.34 21.87
CA LYS A 287 23.22 -49.13 23.00
C LYS A 287 24.68 -49.16 22.56
N ASN A 288 25.07 -50.16 21.76
CA ASN A 288 26.45 -50.37 21.36
C ASN A 288 26.95 -49.28 20.38
N ASN A 289 26.04 -48.80 19.49
CA ASN A 289 26.37 -47.82 18.49
C ASN A 289 26.11 -46.38 18.98
N PHE A 290 25.73 -46.21 20.25
CA PHE A 290 25.52 -44.89 20.84
C PHE A 290 26.84 -44.11 20.87
N SER A 291 26.83 -42.92 20.24
CA SER A 291 27.97 -42.02 20.17
C SER A 291 27.59 -40.59 20.55
N VAL A 292 28.50 -39.93 21.20
CA VAL A 292 28.40 -38.48 21.53
C VAL A 292 29.61 -37.80 20.94
N GLY A 293 29.39 -36.71 20.22
CA GLY A 293 30.45 -35.94 19.62
C GLY A 293 30.22 -34.44 19.79
N ALA A 294 31.31 -33.68 19.89
CA ALA A 294 31.28 -32.21 19.82
C ALA A 294 32.50 -31.74 19.04
N GLY A 295 32.33 -30.68 18.28
CA GLY A 295 33.38 -30.12 17.45
C GLY A 295 33.26 -28.61 17.30
N VAL A 296 34.40 -27.97 17.07
CA VAL A 296 34.50 -26.56 16.67
C VAL A 296 35.05 -26.52 15.26
N THR A 297 34.37 -25.80 14.38
CA THR A 297 34.80 -25.62 12.99
C THR A 297 35.10 -24.14 12.75
N VAL A 298 36.31 -23.86 12.27
CA VAL A 298 36.72 -22.53 11.80
C VAL A 298 36.90 -22.60 10.29
N SER A 299 36.09 -21.84 9.56
CA SER A 299 36.17 -21.74 8.09
C SER A 299 36.69 -20.36 7.70
N ILE A 300 37.79 -20.32 6.98
CA ILE A 300 38.46 -19.09 6.53
C ILE A 300 38.42 -19.06 5.00
N PRO A 301 37.65 -18.16 4.36
CA PRO A 301 37.65 -18.04 2.91
C PRO A 301 38.99 -17.44 2.42
N ILE A 302 39.76 -18.18 1.62
CA ILE A 302 41.02 -17.69 1.07
C ILE A 302 40.84 -17.14 -0.35
N PHE A 303 40.06 -17.84 -1.15
CA PHE A 303 39.76 -17.46 -2.52
C PHE A 303 38.37 -17.96 -2.90
N ASP A 304 37.48 -17.05 -3.31
CA ASP A 304 36.09 -17.32 -3.62
C ASP A 304 35.71 -17.02 -5.09
N GLY A 305 36.68 -16.97 -5.99
CA GLY A 305 36.39 -16.67 -7.40
C GLY A 305 35.80 -15.27 -7.64
N ARG A 306 36.15 -14.27 -6.80
CA ARG A 306 35.65 -12.89 -6.84
C ARG A 306 34.20 -12.70 -6.35
N GLN A 307 33.56 -13.72 -5.79
CA GLN A 307 32.15 -13.68 -5.34
C GLN A 307 31.90 -12.53 -4.34
N SER A 308 32.68 -12.49 -3.25
CA SER A 308 32.57 -11.44 -2.21
C SER A 308 32.84 -10.04 -2.76
N LYS A 309 33.88 -9.87 -3.60
CA LYS A 309 34.17 -8.56 -4.20
C LYS A 309 33.01 -8.06 -5.08
N THR A 310 32.42 -8.95 -5.85
CA THR A 310 31.26 -8.62 -6.69
C THR A 310 30.03 -8.29 -5.85
N ALA A 311 29.79 -9.03 -4.76
CA ALA A 311 28.68 -8.76 -3.83
C ALA A 311 28.83 -7.38 -3.18
N ILE A 312 30.03 -7.03 -2.70
CA ILE A 312 30.31 -5.71 -2.11
C ILE A 312 30.10 -4.60 -3.14
N ASN A 313 30.61 -4.76 -4.37
CA ASN A 313 30.45 -3.76 -5.43
C ASN A 313 28.97 -3.56 -5.78
N LYS A 314 28.19 -4.65 -5.92
CA LYS A 314 26.75 -4.58 -6.17
C LYS A 314 26.01 -3.89 -5.03
N ALA A 315 26.37 -4.17 -3.78
CA ALA A 315 25.77 -3.51 -2.61
C ALA A 315 26.09 -2.00 -2.58
N ASN A 316 27.29 -1.59 -2.92
CA ASN A 316 27.65 -0.17 -3.06
C ASN A 316 26.82 0.53 -4.15
N LEU A 317 26.69 -0.09 -5.34
CA LEU A 317 25.87 0.45 -6.42
C LEU A 317 24.38 0.52 -6.05
N ALA A 318 23.86 -0.46 -5.30
CA ALA A 318 22.50 -0.43 -4.78
C ALA A 318 22.29 0.75 -3.82
N ARG A 319 23.27 1.02 -2.93
CA ARG A 319 23.21 2.20 -2.05
C ARG A 319 23.23 3.51 -2.81
N GLU A 320 24.09 3.64 -3.83
CA GLU A 320 24.13 4.81 -4.68
C GLU A 320 22.81 5.02 -5.42
N ASN A 321 22.22 3.96 -5.93
CA ASN A 321 20.87 4.01 -6.54
C ASN A 321 19.81 4.50 -5.57
N ASN A 322 19.80 4.05 -4.31
CA ASN A 322 18.86 4.52 -3.28
C ASN A 322 19.08 6.01 -2.94
N ILE A 323 20.30 6.52 -2.99
CA ILE A 323 20.58 7.95 -2.82
C ILE A 323 19.99 8.76 -3.98
N LEU A 324 20.16 8.29 -5.21
CA LEU A 324 19.54 8.92 -6.38
C LEU A 324 18.01 8.88 -6.34
N GLN A 325 17.45 7.79 -5.85
CA GLN A 325 15.99 7.69 -5.63
C GLN A 325 15.50 8.71 -4.60
N LEU A 326 16.24 8.96 -3.52
CA LEU A 326 15.90 10.02 -2.56
C LEU A 326 15.91 11.41 -3.22
N GLN A 327 16.94 11.71 -4.03
CA GLN A 327 17.01 12.97 -4.76
C GLN A 327 15.84 13.14 -5.73
N ASN A 328 15.51 12.08 -6.46
CA ASN A 328 14.35 12.09 -7.36
C ASN A 328 13.03 12.32 -6.59
N LEU A 329 12.84 11.64 -5.46
CA LEU A 329 11.66 11.81 -4.61
C LEU A 329 11.55 13.25 -4.07
N GLN A 330 12.66 13.86 -3.66
CA GLN A 330 12.72 15.25 -3.23
C GLN A 330 12.35 16.22 -4.36
N THR A 331 12.82 15.98 -5.57
CA THR A 331 12.49 16.80 -6.75
C THR A 331 11.00 16.66 -7.09
N GLN A 332 10.45 15.45 -7.07
CA GLN A 332 9.02 15.21 -7.30
C GLN A 332 8.16 15.88 -6.22
N LEU A 333 8.57 15.79 -4.96
CA LEU A 333 7.87 16.44 -3.86
C LEU A 333 7.84 17.96 -4.02
N HIS A 334 8.98 18.58 -4.39
CA HIS A 334 9.04 20.01 -4.67
C HIS A 334 8.10 20.41 -5.80
N SER A 335 8.15 19.71 -6.93
CA SER A 335 7.27 19.96 -8.09
C SER A 335 5.79 19.79 -7.74
N THR A 336 5.46 18.79 -6.93
CA THR A 336 4.08 18.57 -6.46
C THR A 336 3.60 19.73 -5.57
N ILE A 337 4.41 20.17 -4.62
CA ILE A 337 4.11 21.31 -3.74
C ILE A 337 3.93 22.58 -4.55
N GLU A 338 4.82 22.83 -5.51
CA GLU A 338 4.73 23.99 -6.41
C GLU A 338 3.43 23.97 -7.22
N SER A 339 3.07 22.82 -7.79
CA SER A 339 1.81 22.64 -8.52
C SER A 339 0.59 22.95 -7.66
N TYR A 340 0.52 22.39 -6.44
CA TYR A 340 -0.59 22.66 -5.53
C TYR A 340 -0.62 24.11 -5.03
N TRP A 341 0.55 24.72 -4.83
CA TRP A 341 0.64 26.12 -4.45
C TRP A 341 0.07 27.03 -5.53
N ILE A 342 0.47 26.80 -6.81
CA ILE A 342 -0.06 27.54 -7.97
C ILE A 342 -1.57 27.33 -8.09
N GLN A 343 -2.05 26.10 -7.93
CA GLN A 343 -3.48 25.78 -7.96
C GLN A 343 -4.24 26.51 -6.83
N ALA A 344 -3.73 26.48 -5.62
CA ALA A 344 -4.34 27.16 -4.47
C ALA A 344 -4.43 28.68 -4.69
N TYR A 345 -3.34 29.29 -5.15
CA TYR A 345 -3.30 30.73 -5.46
C TYR A 345 -4.31 31.10 -6.55
N ASN A 346 -4.31 30.35 -7.65
CA ASN A 346 -5.23 30.59 -8.75
C ASN A 346 -6.69 30.34 -8.33
N ASN A 347 -6.95 29.31 -7.51
CA ASN A 347 -8.30 29.01 -7.06
C ASN A 347 -8.85 30.08 -6.10
N GLN A 348 -8.02 30.71 -5.28
CA GLN A 348 -8.46 31.85 -4.47
C GLN A 348 -8.94 33.02 -5.35
N ALA A 349 -8.16 33.37 -6.38
CA ALA A 349 -8.53 34.43 -7.31
C ALA A 349 -9.79 34.11 -8.14
N LYS A 350 -9.87 32.83 -8.62
CA LYS A 350 -11.04 32.32 -9.35
C LYS A 350 -12.30 32.32 -8.49
N TYR A 351 -12.21 31.95 -7.22
CA TYR A 351 -13.34 31.94 -6.31
C TYR A 351 -13.96 33.35 -6.14
N GLN A 352 -13.10 34.37 -5.94
CA GLN A 352 -13.57 35.76 -5.83
C GLN A 352 -14.26 36.26 -7.11
N ALA A 353 -13.64 35.94 -8.28
CA ALA A 353 -14.21 36.31 -9.58
C ALA A 353 -15.52 35.56 -9.86
N ALA A 354 -15.58 34.24 -9.55
CA ALA A 354 -16.77 33.44 -9.73
C ALA A 354 -17.92 33.93 -8.84
N LYS A 355 -17.65 34.25 -7.58
CA LYS A 355 -18.67 34.79 -6.65
C LYS A 355 -19.29 36.10 -7.20
N ALA A 356 -18.46 37.04 -7.70
CA ALA A 356 -18.93 38.27 -8.31
C ALA A 356 -19.71 38.00 -9.62
N ASN A 357 -19.23 37.09 -10.46
CA ASN A 357 -19.91 36.71 -11.71
C ASN A 357 -21.28 36.09 -11.42
N THR A 358 -21.37 35.12 -10.50
CA THR A 358 -22.63 34.48 -10.14
C THR A 358 -23.67 35.48 -9.64
N GLN A 359 -23.26 36.42 -8.79
CA GLN A 359 -24.15 37.49 -8.29
C GLN A 359 -24.67 38.37 -9.44
N SER A 360 -23.79 38.73 -10.37
CA SER A 360 -24.15 39.55 -11.53
C SER A 360 -25.06 38.83 -12.52
N GLN A 361 -24.78 37.54 -12.78
CA GLN A 361 -25.65 36.70 -13.66
C GLN A 361 -27.01 36.42 -13.03
N MET A 362 -27.07 36.26 -11.70
CA MET A 362 -28.34 36.09 -10.98
C MET A 362 -29.22 37.34 -11.14
N THR A 363 -28.69 38.53 -10.89
CA THR A 363 -29.42 39.80 -11.07
C THR A 363 -29.84 39.99 -12.53
N SER A 364 -28.96 39.70 -13.50
CA SER A 364 -29.28 39.76 -14.93
C SER A 364 -30.42 38.84 -15.34
N TYR A 365 -30.38 37.61 -14.87
CA TYR A 365 -31.41 36.60 -15.17
C TYR A 365 -32.76 36.96 -14.54
N GLU A 366 -32.78 37.47 -13.31
CA GLU A 366 -34.00 37.96 -12.65
C GLU A 366 -34.67 39.07 -13.50
N MET A 367 -33.90 40.08 -13.93
CA MET A 367 -34.40 41.16 -14.79
C MET A 367 -34.92 40.61 -16.14
N LEU A 368 -34.16 39.72 -16.78
CA LEU A 368 -34.59 39.08 -18.06
C LEU A 368 -35.87 38.26 -17.89
N SER A 369 -36.01 37.56 -16.76
CA SER A 369 -37.22 36.82 -16.45
C SER A 369 -38.43 37.69 -16.25
N GLU A 370 -38.29 38.84 -15.57
CA GLU A 370 -39.37 39.84 -15.42
C GLU A 370 -39.76 40.48 -16.77
N GLN A 371 -38.78 40.89 -17.56
CA GLN A 371 -39.00 41.51 -18.89
C GLN A 371 -39.68 40.49 -19.85
N PHE A 372 -39.28 39.23 -19.82
CA PHE A 372 -39.96 38.18 -20.57
C PHE A 372 -41.40 37.96 -20.11
N GLN A 373 -41.66 38.07 -18.81
CA GLN A 373 -42.99 38.01 -18.26
C GLN A 373 -43.91 39.13 -18.76
N GLN A 374 -43.34 40.32 -19.02
CA GLN A 374 -44.05 41.47 -19.52
C GLN A 374 -44.12 41.50 -21.06
N GLY A 375 -43.53 40.50 -21.77
CA GLY A 375 -43.49 40.43 -23.23
C GLY A 375 -42.48 41.40 -23.87
N LEU A 376 -41.58 41.98 -23.08
CA LEU A 376 -40.55 42.93 -23.53
C LEU A 376 -39.29 42.24 -24.07
N LYS A 377 -39.07 40.98 -23.75
CA LYS A 377 -37.94 40.18 -24.18
C LYS A 377 -38.42 38.85 -24.83
N ASN A 378 -37.59 38.31 -25.72
CA ASN A 378 -37.90 37.07 -26.41
C ASN A 378 -37.34 35.86 -25.62
N ILE A 379 -37.76 34.66 -26.04
CA ILE A 379 -37.40 33.40 -25.40
C ILE A 379 -35.91 33.07 -25.48
N VAL A 380 -35.27 33.48 -26.57
CA VAL A 380 -33.82 33.23 -26.78
C VAL A 380 -32.98 34.00 -25.77
N GLU A 381 -33.36 35.26 -25.47
CA GLU A 381 -32.67 36.09 -24.46
C GLU A 381 -32.86 35.49 -23.06
N LEU A 382 -34.08 35.03 -22.71
CA LEU A 382 -34.35 34.35 -21.43
C LEU A 382 -33.53 33.10 -21.28
N MET A 383 -33.47 32.24 -22.32
CA MET A 383 -32.69 31.01 -22.30
C MET A 383 -31.20 31.26 -22.21
N THR A 384 -30.70 32.21 -22.95
CA THR A 384 -29.28 32.61 -22.88
C THR A 384 -28.91 33.12 -21.47
N GLY A 385 -29.75 33.97 -20.86
CA GLY A 385 -29.54 34.40 -19.49
C GLY A 385 -29.55 33.25 -18.47
N LYS A 386 -30.46 32.29 -18.65
CA LYS A 386 -30.51 31.10 -17.80
C LYS A 386 -29.24 30.23 -17.94
N ILE A 387 -28.78 29.99 -19.16
CA ILE A 387 -27.55 29.20 -19.41
C ILE A 387 -26.36 29.91 -18.79
N ASN A 388 -26.23 31.23 -18.96
CA ASN A 388 -25.14 32.01 -18.35
C ASN A 388 -25.16 31.92 -16.82
N LEU A 389 -26.33 32.00 -16.19
CA LEU A 389 -26.46 31.81 -14.75
C LEU A 389 -26.05 30.41 -14.29
N LEU A 390 -26.52 29.36 -14.98
CA LEU A 390 -26.15 27.99 -14.66
C LEU A 390 -24.66 27.70 -14.83
N GLN A 391 -24.02 28.35 -15.82
CA GLN A 391 -22.56 28.24 -15.99
C GLN A 391 -21.77 29.01 -14.91
N ALA A 392 -22.34 30.04 -14.33
CA ALA A 392 -21.72 30.80 -13.27
C ALA A 392 -21.87 30.17 -11.88
N GLN A 393 -22.94 29.41 -11.66
CA GLN A 393 -23.20 28.62 -10.46
C GLN A 393 -22.39 27.31 -10.41
#